data_049b3ab1bd230c3ee9d7e5332d9ead40
#
_entry.id   049b3ab1bd230c3ee9d7e5332d9ead40
#
_cell.length_a   1.000
_cell.length_b   1.000
_cell.length_c   1.000
_cell.angle_alpha   90.00
_cell.angle_beta   90.00
_cell.angle_gamma   90.00
#
_symmetry.space_group_name_H-M   'P 1'
#
loop_
_entity.id
_entity.type
_entity.pdbx_description
1 polymer ?
#
loop_
_entity_poly.entity_id
_entity_poly.type
_entity_poly.pdbx_seq_one_letter_code
_entity_poly.pdbx_strand_id
1 'polypeptide(L)'
;MKKNIILINSLLLALLFTGCTKLQYDDVSFVETAVAPAKLSAMFNITQDNTGLVTIYPNGEGVAYYNVYFGDGTAAPVKVMAGESIQRKYKEGNYDVRVVGVGITGKTTEAIQKLTVSFKAPENMEVTTAVDASSAFMINVTAKALYETLFRITWGDVPNEVPQSFLEGETIKHTYAKSGDYTITVVALSGGVATTTVTKKITIKVPIVLPLDFETVGQTYSFVNFGGGDASVIANPKPGTINTSAKVGKMVKNAPEVWGGSLIGLSSPIDFS
;
A
#
# COMPACT_ATOMS: atom_id res chain seq x y z
N MET A 1 -11.04 -56.92 -80.09
CA MET A 1 -10.59 -55.76 -79.27
C MET A 1 -11.67 -55.17 -78.36
N LYS A 2 -12.98 -55.09 -78.76
CA LYS A 2 -14.02 -54.49 -77.89
C LYS A 2 -14.36 -55.28 -76.59
N LYS A 3 -14.24 -56.63 -76.61
CA LYS A 3 -14.50 -57.47 -75.42
C LYS A 3 -13.50 -57.29 -74.27
N ASN A 4 -12.23 -57.05 -74.61
CA ASN A 4 -11.20 -56.86 -73.57
C ASN A 4 -11.25 -55.51 -72.89
N ILE A 5 -11.76 -54.48 -73.62
CA ILE A 5 -11.91 -53.11 -73.06
C ILE A 5 -13.04 -53.09 -72.06
N ILE A 6 -14.14 -53.86 -72.27
CA ILE A 6 -15.27 -53.94 -71.35
C ILE A 6 -14.84 -54.67 -70.03
N LEU A 7 -14.03 -55.72 -70.15
CA LEU A 7 -13.51 -56.46 -68.99
C LEU A 7 -12.54 -55.58 -68.13
N ILE A 8 -11.67 -54.80 -68.79
CA ILE A 8 -10.75 -53.88 -68.12
C ILE A 8 -11.50 -52.73 -67.43
N ASN A 9 -12.53 -52.18 -68.10
CA ASN A 9 -13.36 -51.14 -67.43
C ASN A 9 -14.23 -51.69 -66.31
N SER A 10 -14.71 -52.93 -66.40
CA SER A 10 -15.45 -53.57 -65.32
C SER A 10 -14.56 -53.86 -64.10
N LEU A 11 -13.31 -54.27 -64.31
CA LEU A 11 -12.32 -54.51 -63.28
C LEU A 11 -11.85 -53.20 -62.64
N LEU A 12 -11.71 -52.13 -63.43
CA LEU A 12 -11.37 -50.80 -62.90
C LEU A 12 -12.51 -50.19 -62.07
N LEU A 13 -13.76 -50.44 -62.46
CA LEU A 13 -14.92 -49.98 -61.71
C LEU A 13 -15.12 -50.76 -60.38
N ALA A 14 -14.76 -52.05 -60.36
CA ALA A 14 -14.79 -52.87 -59.14
C ALA A 14 -13.73 -52.44 -58.12
N LEU A 15 -12.58 -51.91 -58.58
CA LEU A 15 -11.51 -51.41 -57.70
C LEU A 15 -11.91 -50.06 -57.04
N LEU A 16 -12.88 -49.31 -57.55
CA LEU A 16 -13.34 -48.07 -56.96
C LEU A 16 -14.28 -48.27 -55.77
N PHE A 17 -14.79 -49.46 -55.55
CA PHE A 17 -15.69 -49.82 -54.43
C PHE A 17 -14.94 -50.45 -53.21
N THR A 18 -13.64 -50.68 -53.29
CA THR A 18 -12.84 -51.03 -52.14
C THR A 18 -12.47 -49.76 -51.33
N GLY A 19 -13.45 -48.82 -51.21
CA GLY A 19 -13.30 -47.60 -50.52
C GLY A 19 -13.54 -47.77 -49.03
N CYS A 20 -12.87 -47.08 -48.29
CA CYS A 20 -13.13 -46.65 -46.92
C CYS A 20 -13.89 -47.65 -46.07
N THR A 21 -13.22 -48.61 -45.50
CA THR A 21 -13.65 -49.15 -44.22
C THR A 21 -13.61 -47.99 -43.26
N LYS A 22 -14.79 -47.46 -42.88
CA LYS A 22 -14.97 -46.54 -41.77
C LYS A 22 -14.28 -47.22 -40.59
N LEU A 23 -13.14 -46.70 -40.15
CA LEU A 23 -12.52 -47.13 -38.89
C LEU A 23 -13.52 -46.77 -37.81
N GLN A 24 -14.27 -47.77 -37.40
CA GLN A 24 -15.25 -47.65 -36.31
C GLN A 24 -14.42 -47.72 -35.01
N TYR A 25 -14.12 -46.59 -34.44
CA TYR A 25 -13.52 -46.50 -33.11
C TYR A 25 -14.61 -46.64 -32.02
N ASP A 26 -15.38 -47.69 -32.09
CA ASP A 26 -16.50 -47.92 -31.15
C ASP A 26 -16.05 -48.70 -29.90
N ASP A 27 -14.79 -49.09 -29.82
CA ASP A 27 -14.24 -49.72 -28.64
C ASP A 27 -13.91 -48.67 -27.56
N VAL A 28 -14.90 -48.35 -26.75
CA VAL A 28 -14.79 -47.49 -25.57
C VAL A 28 -14.59 -48.30 -24.28
N SER A 29 -14.25 -49.59 -24.38
CA SER A 29 -14.06 -50.47 -23.23
C SER A 29 -13.04 -49.97 -22.22
N PHE A 30 -12.03 -49.20 -22.69
CA PHE A 30 -11.08 -48.56 -21.82
C PHE A 30 -11.72 -47.53 -20.87
N VAL A 31 -12.85 -46.94 -21.27
CA VAL A 31 -13.58 -45.97 -20.41
C VAL A 31 -14.19 -46.71 -19.21
N GLU A 32 -14.72 -47.93 -19.41
CA GLU A 32 -15.32 -48.71 -18.35
C GLU A 32 -14.30 -49.14 -17.29
N THR A 33 -13.05 -49.36 -17.70
CA THR A 33 -11.95 -49.76 -16.82
C THR A 33 -11.18 -48.57 -16.24
N ALA A 34 -11.48 -47.34 -16.68
CA ALA A 34 -10.79 -46.14 -16.19
C ALA A 34 -10.92 -45.98 -14.67
N VAL A 35 -9.79 -45.83 -14.02
CA VAL A 35 -9.70 -45.64 -12.56
C VAL A 35 -9.99 -44.19 -12.19
N ALA A 36 -10.26 -43.94 -10.91
CA ALA A 36 -10.35 -42.57 -10.42
C ALA A 36 -8.99 -41.85 -10.55
N PRO A 37 -9.01 -40.53 -10.71
CA PRO A 37 -7.78 -39.73 -10.73
C PRO A 37 -6.87 -40.03 -9.52
N ALA A 38 -5.56 -39.94 -9.72
CA ALA A 38 -4.56 -40.23 -8.69
C ALA A 38 -3.49 -39.14 -8.62
N LYS A 39 -2.71 -39.14 -7.54
CA LYS A 39 -1.56 -38.22 -7.30
C LYS A 39 -1.91 -36.73 -7.46
N LEU A 40 -3.11 -36.37 -6.98
CA LEU A 40 -3.52 -34.96 -7.04
C LEU A 40 -2.64 -34.09 -6.16
N SER A 41 -2.28 -32.94 -6.71
CA SER A 41 -1.52 -31.89 -6.03
C SER A 41 -1.84 -30.53 -6.65
N ALA A 42 -1.37 -29.46 -6.03
CA ALA A 42 -1.34 -28.14 -6.62
C ALA A 42 -0.02 -27.46 -6.28
N MET A 43 0.57 -26.79 -7.27
CA MET A 43 1.69 -25.86 -7.05
C MET A 43 1.16 -24.43 -7.03
N PHE A 44 1.78 -23.59 -6.21
CA PHE A 44 1.43 -22.19 -6.07
C PHE A 44 2.59 -21.31 -6.48
N ASN A 45 2.33 -20.35 -7.36
CA ASN A 45 3.24 -19.24 -7.65
C ASN A 45 2.64 -17.95 -7.08
N ILE A 46 3.28 -17.39 -6.04
CA ILE A 46 2.84 -16.20 -5.33
C ILE A 46 3.70 -15.05 -5.81
N THR A 47 3.08 -13.96 -6.30
CA THR A 47 3.82 -12.74 -6.65
C THR A 47 4.44 -12.11 -5.39
N GLN A 48 5.63 -11.51 -5.55
CA GLN A 48 6.38 -10.93 -4.43
C GLN A 48 6.20 -9.41 -4.36
N ASP A 49 5.03 -8.91 -4.77
CA ASP A 49 4.69 -7.48 -4.91
C ASP A 49 3.59 -7.02 -3.95
N ASN A 50 3.27 -7.83 -2.94
CA ASN A 50 2.20 -7.60 -1.97
C ASN A 50 0.78 -7.45 -2.59
N THR A 51 0.59 -7.82 -3.86
CA THR A 51 -0.75 -7.85 -4.46
C THR A 51 -1.59 -9.02 -3.98
N GLY A 52 -0.93 -10.05 -3.44
CA GLY A 52 -1.55 -11.31 -3.03
C GLY A 52 -2.01 -12.17 -4.20
N LEU A 53 -1.52 -11.90 -5.42
CA LEU A 53 -1.85 -12.69 -6.60
C LEU A 53 -1.15 -14.04 -6.55
N VAL A 54 -1.94 -15.11 -6.60
CA VAL A 54 -1.48 -16.51 -6.60
C VAL A 54 -1.95 -17.19 -7.88
N THR A 55 -1.02 -17.79 -8.61
CA THR A 55 -1.33 -18.70 -9.71
C THR A 55 -1.29 -20.13 -9.19
N ILE A 56 -2.38 -20.85 -9.35
CA ILE A 56 -2.59 -22.24 -8.90
C ILE A 56 -2.47 -23.14 -10.11
N TYR A 57 -1.56 -24.11 -10.05
CA TYR A 57 -1.32 -25.13 -11.07
C TYR A 57 -1.78 -26.47 -10.51
N PRO A 58 -3.04 -26.90 -10.73
CA PRO A 58 -3.48 -28.23 -10.32
C PRO A 58 -2.81 -29.30 -11.17
N ASN A 59 -2.45 -30.41 -10.57
CA ASN A 59 -1.82 -31.54 -11.23
C ASN A 59 -2.37 -32.88 -10.71
N GLY A 60 -2.36 -33.91 -11.56
CA GLY A 60 -2.82 -35.25 -11.21
C GLY A 60 -2.83 -36.17 -12.42
N GLU A 61 -2.88 -37.47 -12.17
CA GLU A 61 -2.95 -38.52 -13.20
C GLU A 61 -4.39 -38.88 -13.49
N GLY A 62 -4.75 -39.10 -14.76
CA GLY A 62 -6.10 -39.52 -15.17
C GLY A 62 -7.18 -38.46 -15.01
N VAL A 63 -6.81 -37.18 -14.96
CA VAL A 63 -7.73 -36.05 -14.78
C VAL A 63 -8.12 -35.46 -16.13
N ALA A 64 -9.43 -35.29 -16.35
CA ALA A 64 -9.98 -34.55 -17.47
C ALA A 64 -10.06 -33.03 -17.16
N TYR A 65 -10.48 -32.71 -15.94
CA TYR A 65 -10.51 -31.34 -15.42
C TYR A 65 -10.49 -31.34 -13.90
N TYR A 66 -10.20 -30.17 -13.32
CA TYR A 66 -10.19 -29.94 -11.87
C TYR A 66 -11.30 -28.99 -11.47
N ASN A 67 -11.89 -29.20 -10.29
CA ASN A 67 -12.66 -28.21 -9.57
C ASN A 67 -11.79 -27.69 -8.42
N VAL A 68 -11.39 -26.42 -8.50
CA VAL A 68 -10.51 -25.78 -7.51
C VAL A 68 -11.34 -24.93 -6.56
N TYR A 69 -11.27 -25.25 -5.27
CA TYR A 69 -11.85 -24.48 -4.17
C TYR A 69 -10.73 -23.71 -3.49
N PHE A 70 -10.88 -22.40 -3.38
CA PHE A 70 -9.81 -21.51 -2.98
C PHE A 70 -9.52 -21.46 -1.47
N GLY A 71 -10.45 -21.91 -0.63
CA GLY A 71 -10.29 -21.86 0.83
C GLY A 71 -10.40 -20.46 1.44
N ASP A 72 -10.78 -19.46 0.65
CA ASP A 72 -10.89 -18.05 1.04
C ASP A 72 -12.31 -17.61 1.45
N GLY A 73 -13.19 -18.57 1.69
CA GLY A 73 -14.61 -18.35 1.98
C GLY A 73 -15.51 -18.40 0.73
N THR A 74 -14.94 -18.48 -0.48
CA THR A 74 -15.71 -18.68 -1.70
C THR A 74 -16.21 -20.12 -1.77
N ALA A 75 -17.53 -20.33 -1.78
CA ALA A 75 -18.13 -21.68 -1.72
C ALA A 75 -18.06 -22.42 -3.06
N ALA A 76 -18.21 -21.72 -4.18
CA ALA A 76 -18.23 -22.32 -5.52
C ALA A 76 -16.82 -22.59 -6.04
N PRO A 77 -16.54 -23.79 -6.61
CA PRO A 77 -15.27 -24.06 -7.26
C PRO A 77 -15.18 -23.40 -8.62
N VAL A 78 -13.94 -23.24 -9.09
CA VAL A 78 -13.66 -22.91 -10.49
C VAL A 78 -13.16 -24.14 -11.22
N LYS A 79 -13.74 -24.39 -12.41
CA LYS A 79 -13.30 -25.46 -13.29
C LYS A 79 -12.04 -25.06 -14.03
N VAL A 80 -11.00 -25.91 -13.98
CA VAL A 80 -9.72 -25.74 -14.64
C VAL A 80 -9.43 -26.99 -15.46
N MET A 81 -9.11 -26.85 -16.74
CA MET A 81 -8.80 -27.99 -17.58
C MET A 81 -7.42 -28.56 -17.26
N ALA A 82 -7.20 -29.84 -17.58
CA ALA A 82 -5.91 -30.45 -17.40
C ALA A 82 -4.82 -29.67 -18.21
N GLY A 83 -3.72 -29.30 -17.54
CA GLY A 83 -2.65 -28.47 -18.10
C GLY A 83 -2.85 -26.97 -18.01
N GLU A 84 -4.01 -26.50 -17.57
CA GLU A 84 -4.28 -25.08 -17.33
C GLU A 84 -4.00 -24.67 -15.89
N SER A 85 -3.97 -23.37 -15.64
CA SER A 85 -3.83 -22.76 -14.32
C SER A 85 -4.93 -21.75 -14.07
N ILE A 86 -5.11 -21.36 -12.81
CA ILE A 86 -6.06 -20.34 -12.39
C ILE A 86 -5.40 -19.33 -11.47
N GLN A 87 -5.74 -18.06 -11.62
CA GLN A 87 -5.25 -17.01 -10.75
C GLN A 87 -6.32 -16.59 -9.74
N ARG A 88 -5.88 -16.35 -8.51
CA ARG A 88 -6.72 -15.85 -7.43
C ARG A 88 -5.95 -14.83 -6.60
N LYS A 89 -6.63 -13.75 -6.21
CA LYS A 89 -6.07 -12.75 -5.30
C LYS A 89 -6.48 -13.09 -3.87
N TYR A 90 -5.49 -13.28 -3.00
CA TYR A 90 -5.66 -13.58 -1.58
C TYR A 90 -5.23 -12.39 -0.72
N LYS A 91 -5.82 -12.28 0.46
CA LYS A 91 -5.25 -11.48 1.55
C LYS A 91 -4.09 -12.25 2.19
N GLU A 92 -3.33 -11.59 3.05
CA GLU A 92 -2.35 -12.29 3.88
C GLU A 92 -3.05 -13.31 4.80
N GLY A 93 -2.54 -14.54 4.86
CA GLY A 93 -3.15 -15.60 5.66
C GLY A 93 -2.76 -17.00 5.21
N ASN A 94 -3.36 -18.00 5.88
CA ASN A 94 -3.22 -19.41 5.56
C ASN A 94 -4.54 -19.93 5.02
N TYR A 95 -4.47 -20.70 3.93
CA TYR A 95 -5.61 -21.20 3.20
C TYR A 95 -5.46 -22.68 2.92
N ASP A 96 -6.56 -23.41 2.98
CA ASP A 96 -6.65 -24.82 2.56
C ASP A 96 -7.28 -24.87 1.17
N VAL A 97 -6.44 -24.91 0.14
CA VAL A 97 -6.88 -25.03 -1.25
C VAL A 97 -7.22 -26.48 -1.54
N ARG A 98 -8.48 -26.77 -1.84
CA ARG A 98 -8.95 -28.11 -2.16
C ARG A 98 -9.09 -28.26 -3.68
N VAL A 99 -8.43 -29.27 -4.22
CA VAL A 99 -8.47 -29.65 -5.64
C VAL A 99 -9.18 -30.98 -5.78
N VAL A 100 -10.26 -30.98 -6.55
CA VAL A 100 -11.00 -32.18 -6.91
C VAL A 100 -10.73 -32.48 -8.38
N GLY A 101 -9.99 -33.56 -8.65
CA GLY A 101 -9.77 -34.06 -10.00
C GLY A 101 -10.96 -34.90 -10.43
N VAL A 102 -11.46 -34.67 -11.65
CA VAL A 102 -12.55 -35.40 -12.27
C VAL A 102 -12.01 -36.15 -13.48
N GLY A 103 -12.12 -37.46 -13.47
CA GLY A 103 -11.72 -38.31 -14.60
C GLY A 103 -12.77 -38.37 -15.72
N ILE A 104 -12.44 -39.02 -16.84
CA ILE A 104 -13.30 -39.13 -18.02
C ILE A 104 -14.62 -39.86 -17.73
N THR A 105 -14.65 -40.72 -16.71
CA THR A 105 -15.85 -41.43 -16.26
C THR A 105 -16.65 -40.69 -15.21
N GLY A 106 -16.25 -39.47 -14.82
CA GLY A 106 -16.86 -38.76 -13.72
C GLY A 106 -16.41 -39.20 -12.32
N LYS A 107 -15.56 -40.23 -12.20
CA LYS A 107 -14.93 -40.59 -10.93
C LYS A 107 -14.05 -39.45 -10.43
N THR A 108 -14.06 -39.20 -9.13
CA THR A 108 -13.35 -38.11 -8.52
C THR A 108 -12.37 -38.55 -7.45
N THR A 109 -11.34 -37.75 -7.25
CA THR A 109 -10.42 -37.80 -6.10
C THR A 109 -10.15 -36.38 -5.67
N GLU A 110 -9.82 -36.15 -4.40
CA GLU A 110 -9.50 -34.80 -3.89
C GLU A 110 -8.18 -34.77 -3.15
N ALA A 111 -7.58 -33.60 -3.14
CA ALA A 111 -6.41 -33.28 -2.32
C ALA A 111 -6.56 -31.87 -1.75
N ILE A 112 -6.07 -31.67 -0.53
CA ILE A 112 -5.99 -30.37 0.12
C ILE A 112 -4.53 -29.98 0.18
N GLN A 113 -4.24 -28.77 -0.32
CA GLN A 113 -2.90 -28.17 -0.31
C GLN A 113 -2.92 -26.91 0.54
N LYS A 114 -1.98 -26.80 1.48
CA LYS A 114 -1.84 -25.59 2.30
C LYS A 114 -1.14 -24.50 1.51
N LEU A 115 -1.78 -23.33 1.47
CA LEU A 115 -1.25 -22.13 0.86
C LEU A 115 -1.05 -21.10 1.97
N THR A 116 0.19 -20.59 2.12
CA THR A 116 0.49 -19.44 2.99
C THR A 116 0.81 -18.25 2.13
N VAL A 117 0.03 -17.17 2.29
CA VAL A 117 0.27 -15.87 1.66
C VAL A 117 0.77 -14.93 2.73
N SER A 118 1.97 -14.40 2.56
CA SER A 118 2.58 -13.41 3.45
C SER A 118 3.05 -12.21 2.65
N PHE A 119 2.91 -11.01 3.22
CA PHE A 119 3.35 -9.77 2.58
C PHE A 119 4.66 -9.30 3.20
N LYS A 120 5.54 -8.77 2.35
CA LYS A 120 6.78 -8.15 2.80
C LYS A 120 6.49 -6.85 3.51
N ALA A 121 7.31 -6.55 4.53
CA ALA A 121 7.33 -5.21 5.10
C ALA A 121 7.74 -4.19 4.03
N PRO A 122 7.19 -2.96 4.06
CA PRO A 122 7.66 -1.90 3.19
C PRO A 122 9.16 -1.63 3.37
N GLU A 123 9.87 -1.47 2.25
CA GLU A 123 11.33 -1.30 2.18
C GLU A 123 11.67 0.07 1.59
N ASN A 124 12.88 0.57 1.88
CA ASN A 124 13.42 1.82 1.33
C ASN A 124 12.49 3.02 1.55
N MET A 125 11.87 3.10 2.72
CA MET A 125 10.94 4.17 3.04
C MET A 125 11.66 5.50 3.16
N GLU A 126 11.24 6.46 2.34
CA GLU A 126 11.69 7.85 2.37
C GLU A 126 10.53 8.77 2.71
N VAL A 127 10.75 9.67 3.67
CA VAL A 127 9.78 10.71 4.06
C VAL A 127 10.40 12.07 3.83
N THR A 128 9.76 12.90 3.01
CA THR A 128 10.19 14.26 2.72
C THR A 128 9.25 15.25 3.39
N THR A 129 9.84 16.27 4.00
CA THR A 129 9.10 17.36 4.69
C THR A 129 9.56 18.70 4.16
N ALA A 130 8.62 19.61 3.91
CA ALA A 130 8.90 20.97 3.51
C ALA A 130 7.92 21.95 4.17
N VAL A 131 8.40 23.13 4.55
CA VAL A 131 7.52 24.23 4.97
C VAL A 131 6.73 24.69 3.75
N ASP A 132 5.41 24.89 3.91
CA ASP A 132 4.56 25.38 2.84
C ASP A 132 4.87 26.88 2.58
N ALA A 133 4.92 27.26 1.30
CA ALA A 133 5.23 28.64 0.93
C ALA A 133 4.17 29.66 1.40
N SER A 134 2.96 29.20 1.68
CA SER A 134 1.85 30.08 2.12
C SER A 134 1.83 30.34 3.63
N SER A 135 2.49 29.49 4.43
CA SER A 135 2.47 29.62 5.89
C SER A 135 3.67 28.93 6.55
N ALA A 136 4.38 29.65 7.39
CA ALA A 136 5.47 29.11 8.21
C ALA A 136 5.02 28.05 9.24
N PHE A 137 3.72 27.97 9.51
CA PHE A 137 3.11 26.97 10.41
C PHE A 137 2.67 25.71 9.68
N MET A 138 2.67 25.72 8.35
CA MET A 138 2.18 24.58 7.54
C MET A 138 3.35 23.76 7.01
N ILE A 139 3.26 22.45 7.21
CA ILE A 139 4.22 21.47 6.69
C ILE A 139 3.54 20.60 5.64
N ASN A 140 4.25 20.44 4.54
CA ASN A 140 3.96 19.47 3.48
C ASN A 140 4.78 18.21 3.72
N VAL A 141 4.15 17.05 3.64
CA VAL A 141 4.80 15.74 3.77
C VAL A 141 4.46 14.88 2.57
N THR A 142 5.48 14.23 2.01
CA THR A 142 5.35 13.16 1.03
C THR A 142 6.11 11.94 1.52
N ALA A 143 5.69 10.75 1.12
CA ALA A 143 6.39 9.52 1.41
C ALA A 143 6.40 8.60 0.19
N LYS A 144 7.41 7.73 0.11
CA LYS A 144 7.51 6.63 -0.84
C LYS A 144 8.19 5.43 -0.18
N ALA A 145 7.84 4.24 -0.62
CA ALA A 145 8.47 2.99 -0.20
C ALA A 145 8.25 1.92 -1.28
N LEU A 146 8.91 0.77 -1.14
CA LEU A 146 8.60 -0.42 -1.92
C LEU A 146 7.66 -1.32 -1.09
N TYR A 147 6.74 -2.01 -1.75
CA TYR A 147 5.78 -2.97 -1.15
C TYR A 147 4.75 -2.36 -0.18
N GLU A 148 4.57 -1.06 -0.20
CA GLU A 148 3.50 -0.39 0.55
C GLU A 148 2.17 -0.44 -0.22
N THR A 149 1.08 -0.26 0.53
CA THR A 149 -0.27 -0.05 -0.01
C THR A 149 -0.79 1.34 0.30
N LEU A 150 -0.36 1.90 1.43
CA LEU A 150 -0.65 3.27 1.84
C LEU A 150 0.23 3.66 3.02
N PHE A 151 0.28 4.96 3.31
CA PHE A 151 0.93 5.53 4.48
C PHE A 151 -0.09 6.04 5.49
N ARG A 152 0.31 6.05 6.75
CA ARG A 152 -0.39 6.74 7.85
C ARG A 152 0.57 7.68 8.55
N ILE A 153 0.12 8.89 8.85
CA ILE A 153 0.92 9.89 9.54
C ILE A 153 0.23 10.39 10.79
N THR A 154 1.03 10.61 11.84
CA THR A 154 0.67 11.41 13.02
C THR A 154 1.63 12.60 13.11
N TRP A 155 1.10 13.76 13.51
CA TRP A 155 1.83 15.03 13.47
C TRP A 155 2.54 15.37 14.78
N GLY A 156 2.13 14.73 15.87
CA GLY A 156 2.78 14.83 17.18
C GLY A 156 2.49 16.11 17.94
N ASP A 157 1.42 16.81 17.61
CA ASP A 157 0.95 18.01 18.30
C ASP A 157 -0.29 17.77 19.18
N VAL A 158 -0.97 16.65 18.98
CA VAL A 158 -2.16 16.26 19.74
C VAL A 158 -1.96 14.89 20.39
N PRO A 159 -2.19 14.73 21.71
CA PRO A 159 -2.18 13.41 22.34
C PRO A 159 -3.25 12.48 21.76
N ASN A 160 -2.91 11.21 21.56
CA ASN A 160 -3.81 10.18 21.00
C ASN A 160 -4.40 10.56 19.63
N GLU A 161 -3.61 11.20 18.81
CA GLU A 161 -3.96 11.62 17.46
C GLU A 161 -4.42 10.42 16.60
N VAL A 162 -5.50 10.61 15.85
CA VAL A 162 -5.95 9.64 14.85
C VAL A 162 -5.07 9.79 13.61
N PRO A 163 -4.34 8.74 13.19
CA PRO A 163 -3.48 8.83 12.04
C PRO A 163 -4.25 9.16 10.75
N GLN A 164 -3.72 10.07 9.95
CA GLN A 164 -4.24 10.39 8.63
C GLN A 164 -3.61 9.48 7.57
N SER A 165 -4.39 9.01 6.60
CA SER A 165 -3.92 8.13 5.53
C SER A 165 -3.67 8.92 4.25
N PHE A 166 -2.63 8.53 3.49
CA PHE A 166 -2.30 9.09 2.17
C PHE A 166 -1.57 8.04 1.32
N LEU A 167 -1.53 8.26 0.01
CA LEU A 167 -0.90 7.37 -0.97
C LEU A 167 0.47 7.91 -1.40
N GLU A 168 1.28 7.04 -2.01
CA GLU A 168 2.50 7.48 -2.67
C GLU A 168 2.18 8.52 -3.76
N GLY A 169 3.03 9.55 -3.85
CA GLY A 169 2.84 10.67 -4.76
C GLY A 169 1.87 11.75 -4.27
N GLU A 170 1.10 11.49 -3.21
CA GLU A 170 0.28 12.52 -2.57
C GLU A 170 1.10 13.38 -1.62
N THR A 171 0.75 14.67 -1.56
CA THR A 171 1.26 15.60 -0.56
C THR A 171 0.19 15.84 0.49
N ILE A 172 0.48 15.40 1.72
CA ILE A 172 -0.39 15.70 2.86
C ILE A 172 0.13 16.93 3.61
N LYS A 173 -0.79 17.75 4.10
CA LYS A 173 -0.50 19.02 4.76
C LYS A 173 -1.03 19.06 6.17
N HIS A 174 -0.27 19.73 7.05
CA HIS A 174 -0.72 20.00 8.41
C HIS A 174 -0.30 21.39 8.86
N THR A 175 -1.16 22.06 9.61
CA THR A 175 -0.91 23.38 10.17
C THR A 175 -0.80 23.31 11.68
N TYR A 176 0.38 23.57 12.21
CA TYR A 176 0.63 23.63 13.64
C TYR A 176 0.09 24.92 14.24
N ALA A 177 -0.45 24.83 15.43
CA ALA A 177 -1.04 25.98 16.13
C ALA A 177 0.05 26.92 16.72
N LYS A 178 1.26 26.41 16.94
CA LYS A 178 2.36 27.15 17.59
C LYS A 178 3.70 26.81 16.97
N SER A 179 4.67 27.73 17.09
CA SER A 179 6.08 27.42 16.86
C SER A 179 6.60 26.44 17.92
N GLY A 180 7.52 25.57 17.54
CA GLY A 180 8.07 24.54 18.43
C GLY A 180 8.68 23.38 17.67
N ASP A 181 9.18 22.40 18.43
CA ASP A 181 9.70 21.16 17.89
C ASP A 181 8.64 20.06 18.01
N TYR A 182 8.38 19.40 16.91
CA TYR A 182 7.40 18.32 16.80
C TYR A 182 8.05 17.06 16.24
N THR A 183 7.48 15.94 16.52
CA THR A 183 7.93 14.66 15.97
C THR A 183 6.80 14.03 15.17
N ILE A 184 6.92 14.04 13.85
CA ILE A 184 6.00 13.31 12.98
C ILE A 184 6.38 11.83 12.96
N THR A 185 5.37 10.97 12.88
CA THR A 185 5.55 9.52 12.69
C THR A 185 4.80 9.09 11.45
N VAL A 186 5.50 8.51 10.49
CA VAL A 186 4.91 7.97 9.26
C VAL A 186 5.08 6.46 9.27
N VAL A 187 3.99 5.74 9.06
CA VAL A 187 3.92 4.28 9.00
C VAL A 187 3.51 3.87 7.60
N ALA A 188 4.35 3.12 6.91
CA ALA A 188 4.01 2.45 5.66
C ALA A 188 3.38 1.08 5.96
N LEU A 189 2.26 0.78 5.33
CA LEU A 189 1.50 -0.46 5.49
C LEU A 189 1.69 -1.36 4.27
N SER A 190 1.91 -2.65 4.48
CA SER A 190 2.06 -3.64 3.40
C SER A 190 0.73 -4.17 2.83
N GLY A 191 -0.40 -3.78 3.43
CA GLY A 191 -1.70 -4.42 3.18
C GLY A 191 -1.95 -5.70 4.00
N GLY A 192 -0.93 -6.16 4.75
CA GLY A 192 -0.98 -7.22 5.75
C GLY A 192 -0.61 -6.71 7.14
N VAL A 193 0.02 -7.57 7.96
CA VAL A 193 0.45 -7.21 9.32
C VAL A 193 1.78 -6.47 9.35
N ALA A 194 2.63 -6.65 8.34
CA ALA A 194 3.95 -6.06 8.30
C ALA A 194 3.88 -4.55 8.00
N THR A 195 4.65 -3.76 8.75
CA THR A 195 4.71 -2.30 8.59
C THR A 195 6.15 -1.82 8.72
N THR A 196 6.43 -0.63 8.19
CA THR A 196 7.70 0.08 8.41
C THR A 196 7.39 1.49 8.90
N THR A 197 8.13 1.94 9.91
CA THR A 197 7.90 3.23 10.57
C THR A 197 9.12 4.12 10.46
N VAL A 198 8.90 5.37 10.10
CA VAL A 198 9.90 6.44 10.11
C VAL A 198 9.40 7.57 11.01
N THR A 199 10.25 8.02 11.94
CA THR A 199 10.01 9.22 12.75
C THR A 199 10.92 10.35 12.29
N LYS A 200 10.40 11.57 12.24
CA LYS A 200 11.17 12.74 11.82
C LYS A 200 10.88 13.92 12.73
N LYS A 201 11.95 14.51 13.28
CA LYS A 201 11.84 15.77 14.01
C LYS A 201 11.71 16.93 13.02
N ILE A 202 10.78 17.81 13.27
CA ILE A 202 10.55 19.05 12.53
C ILE A 202 10.49 20.21 13.49
N THR A 203 10.99 21.34 13.08
CA THR A 203 10.94 22.59 13.85
C THR A 203 10.10 23.60 13.11
N ILE A 204 9.03 24.04 13.72
CA ILE A 204 8.17 25.13 13.24
C ILE A 204 8.69 26.43 13.81
N LYS A 205 9.26 27.27 12.95
CA LYS A 205 9.78 28.59 13.31
C LYS A 205 9.10 29.64 12.48
N VAL A 206 8.43 30.57 13.14
CA VAL A 206 7.92 31.76 12.48
C VAL A 206 8.99 32.83 12.56
N PRO A 207 9.39 33.43 11.45
CA PRO A 207 10.39 34.48 11.45
C PRO A 207 9.99 35.64 12.37
N ILE A 208 10.88 36.06 13.26
CA ILE A 208 10.73 37.27 14.06
C ILE A 208 11.37 38.40 13.28
N VAL A 209 10.56 39.32 12.77
CA VAL A 209 10.97 40.45 11.94
C VAL A 209 10.46 41.76 12.54
N LEU A 210 11.08 42.89 12.16
CA LEU A 210 10.62 44.22 12.56
C LEU A 210 9.51 44.73 11.64
N PRO A 211 8.55 45.51 12.15
CA PRO A 211 8.37 45.90 13.56
C PRO A 211 7.77 44.71 14.37
N LEU A 212 8.15 44.61 15.66
CA LEU A 212 7.56 43.63 16.58
C LEU A 212 6.20 44.15 17.01
N ASP A 213 5.16 43.45 16.59
CA ASP A 213 3.76 43.76 16.93
C ASP A 213 3.20 42.89 18.05
N PHE A 214 3.82 41.74 18.33
CA PHE A 214 3.39 40.72 19.30
C PHE A 214 2.00 40.09 19.00
N GLU A 215 1.42 40.36 17.82
CA GLU A 215 0.06 39.89 17.46
C GLU A 215 0.04 38.56 16.72
N THR A 216 1.18 38.14 16.17
CA THR A 216 1.24 36.92 15.40
C THR A 216 0.77 35.70 16.24
N VAL A 217 -0.34 35.10 15.83
CA VAL A 217 -0.94 33.94 16.50
C VAL A 217 0.02 32.76 16.40
N GLY A 218 0.24 32.05 17.52
CA GLY A 218 1.13 30.88 17.57
C GLY A 218 2.63 31.22 17.59
N GLN A 219 3.01 32.50 17.45
CA GLN A 219 4.40 32.95 17.58
C GLN A 219 4.84 32.88 19.04
N THR A 220 6.01 32.24 19.29
CA THR A 220 6.69 32.26 20.58
C THR A 220 7.81 33.30 20.54
N TYR A 221 7.73 34.26 21.44
CA TYR A 221 8.78 35.30 21.61
C TYR A 221 9.68 34.89 22.77
N SER A 222 10.94 34.54 22.47
CA SER A 222 11.91 34.13 23.48
C SER A 222 12.79 35.37 23.81
N PHE A 223 12.74 35.78 25.06
CA PHE A 223 13.57 36.88 25.59
C PHE A 223 14.76 36.31 26.34
N VAL A 224 15.94 36.88 26.10
CA VAL A 224 17.15 36.66 26.90
C VAL A 224 17.23 37.79 27.90
N ASN A 225 16.87 37.53 29.15
CA ASN A 225 16.83 38.48 30.24
C ASN A 225 18.20 38.57 30.95
N PHE A 226 18.62 39.77 31.33
CA PHE A 226 19.88 39.97 32.06
C PHE A 226 19.76 41.14 33.05
N GLY A 227 20.64 41.19 34.04
CA GLY A 227 20.77 42.27 35.03
C GLY A 227 19.47 42.58 35.80
N GLY A 228 18.62 41.58 36.05
CA GLY A 228 17.32 41.73 36.69
C GLY A 228 16.21 42.24 35.78
N GLY A 229 16.48 42.34 34.47
CA GLY A 229 15.40 42.52 33.47
C GLY A 229 14.54 41.26 33.35
N ASP A 230 13.25 41.43 33.15
CA ASP A 230 12.29 40.34 32.89
C ASP A 230 11.27 40.83 31.86
N ALA A 231 11.37 40.26 30.64
CA ALA A 231 10.47 40.63 29.56
C ALA A 231 9.52 39.46 29.22
N SER A 232 8.31 39.85 28.89
CA SER A 232 7.25 38.92 28.50
C SER A 232 6.22 39.60 27.58
N VAL A 233 5.50 38.82 26.78
CA VAL A 233 4.34 39.30 26.03
C VAL A 233 3.10 39.12 26.88
N ILE A 234 2.34 40.20 27.08
CA ILE A 234 1.10 40.22 27.88
C ILE A 234 -0.04 40.80 27.06
N ALA A 235 -1.30 40.57 27.51
CA ALA A 235 -2.42 41.32 27.02
C ALA A 235 -2.20 42.83 27.25
N ASN A 236 -2.58 43.69 26.32
CA ASN A 236 -2.42 45.11 26.43
C ASN A 236 -3.30 45.62 27.64
N PRO A 237 -2.64 46.13 28.71
CA PRO A 237 -3.38 46.54 29.91
C PRO A 237 -4.16 47.84 29.71
N LYS A 238 -3.87 48.61 28.65
CA LYS A 238 -4.52 49.88 28.38
C LYS A 238 -4.62 50.14 26.85
N PRO A 239 -5.51 49.41 26.16
CA PRO A 239 -5.75 49.68 24.75
C PRO A 239 -6.36 51.04 24.56
N GLY A 240 -5.95 51.79 23.56
CA GLY A 240 -6.43 53.16 23.31
C GLY A 240 -6.10 53.60 21.89
N THR A 241 -6.35 54.89 21.58
CA THR A 241 -6.15 55.46 20.25
C THR A 241 -4.68 55.49 19.80
N ILE A 242 -3.76 55.52 20.77
CA ILE A 242 -2.30 55.52 20.47
C ILE A 242 -1.76 54.10 20.27
N ASN A 243 -2.24 53.17 21.06
CA ASN A 243 -1.87 51.73 20.92
C ASN A 243 -3.12 50.88 20.95
N THR A 244 -3.52 50.40 19.79
CA THR A 244 -4.73 49.59 19.59
C THR A 244 -4.43 48.09 19.61
N SER A 245 -3.14 47.71 19.78
CA SER A 245 -2.76 46.27 19.76
C SER A 245 -3.39 45.50 20.93
N ALA A 246 -3.72 44.26 20.72
CA ALA A 246 -4.26 43.38 21.75
C ALA A 246 -3.18 42.88 22.71
N LYS A 247 -1.92 42.83 22.27
CA LYS A 247 -0.76 42.42 23.06
C LYS A 247 0.34 43.45 23.05
N VAL A 248 1.17 43.43 24.09
CA VAL A 248 2.35 44.32 24.23
C VAL A 248 3.50 43.56 24.85
N GLY A 249 4.73 43.99 24.52
CA GLY A 249 5.92 43.56 25.25
C GLY A 249 5.99 44.32 26.60
N LYS A 250 6.01 43.57 27.70
CA LYS A 250 6.18 44.10 29.04
C LYS A 250 7.63 43.84 29.48
N MET A 251 8.30 44.87 29.99
CA MET A 251 9.60 44.77 30.64
C MET A 251 9.47 45.18 32.11
N VAL A 252 9.97 44.32 33.00
CA VAL A 252 10.04 44.59 34.45
C VAL A 252 11.51 44.64 34.84
N LYS A 253 11.91 45.64 35.57
CA LYS A 253 13.23 45.73 36.15
C LYS A 253 13.16 45.34 37.61
N ASN A 254 13.77 44.22 37.97
CA ASN A 254 13.89 43.70 39.33
C ASN A 254 15.29 44.04 39.92
N ALA A 255 15.38 44.11 41.23
CA ALA A 255 16.68 44.18 41.89
C ALA A 255 17.55 42.91 41.60
N PRO A 256 18.86 42.88 41.78
CA PRO A 256 19.68 43.84 42.51
C PRO A 256 20.46 44.87 41.63
N GLU A 257 20.59 44.59 40.33
CA GLU A 257 21.47 45.39 39.48
C GLU A 257 20.84 46.76 39.14
N VAL A 258 21.66 47.81 38.96
CA VAL A 258 21.22 49.14 38.49
C VAL A 258 20.91 49.12 36.99
N TRP A 259 21.41 48.17 36.29
CA TRP A 259 21.22 47.97 34.86
C TRP A 259 20.46 46.65 34.63
N GLY A 260 19.81 46.54 33.52
CA GLY A 260 19.14 45.31 33.12
C GLY A 260 18.41 45.47 31.80
N GLY A 261 18.20 44.39 31.17
CA GLY A 261 17.55 44.41 29.85
C GLY A 261 17.07 43.05 29.41
N SER A 262 16.52 43.03 28.22
CA SER A 262 16.12 41.82 27.52
C SER A 262 16.47 41.97 26.04
N LEU A 263 16.92 40.88 25.46
CA LEU A 263 17.18 40.73 24.04
C LEU A 263 16.16 39.80 23.42
N ILE A 264 15.79 40.11 22.19
CA ILE A 264 15.04 39.19 21.34
C ILE A 264 15.83 38.97 20.03
N GLY A 265 16.03 37.73 19.66
CA GLY A 265 16.72 37.39 18.41
C GLY A 265 15.78 37.60 17.22
N LEU A 266 16.25 38.38 16.23
CA LEU A 266 15.56 38.49 14.95
C LEU A 266 16.00 37.38 14.00
N SER A 267 15.13 36.99 13.08
CA SER A 267 15.39 35.93 12.10
C SER A 267 16.30 36.38 10.95
N SER A 268 16.45 37.69 10.76
CA SER A 268 17.37 38.29 9.77
C SER A 268 18.08 39.47 10.36
N PRO A 269 19.32 39.82 9.90
CA PRO A 269 19.99 41.05 10.27
C PRO A 269 19.15 42.27 9.93
N ILE A 270 19.32 43.32 10.74
CA ILE A 270 18.73 44.63 10.43
C ILE A 270 19.65 45.33 9.42
N ASP A 271 19.10 45.81 8.32
CA ASP A 271 19.77 46.68 7.40
C ASP A 271 19.58 48.13 7.87
N PHE A 272 20.69 48.85 8.09
CA PHE A 272 20.73 50.25 8.51
C PHE A 272 21.18 51.18 7.38
N SER A 273 21.29 50.69 6.12
CA SER A 273 21.70 51.50 4.97
C SER A 273 20.62 52.45 4.48
#